data_09b4cee46374cf6267c9e131c15a1285
#
_entry.id   09b4cee46374cf6267c9e131c15a1285
#
_cell.length_a   1.000
_cell.length_b   1.000
_cell.length_c   1.000
_cell.angle_alpha   90.00
_cell.angle_beta   90.00
_cell.angle_gamma   90.00
#
_symmetry.space_group_name_H-M   'P 1'
#
loop_
_entity.id
_entity.type
_entity.pdbx_description
1 polymer ?
#
loop_
_entity_poly.entity_id
_entity_poly.type
_entity_poly.pdbx_seq_one_letter_code
_entity_poly.pdbx_strand_id
1 'polypeptide(L)'
;SDVCSSDLFKKFCAGETDISNGSRPIKESEIELCKKGGIEYIELPIAFDGLSVVVNKDNNFASCLKTAELKKIWEPAAQGKINNWNQVRPGFPNQKLGLYGPGTDSGTYDYFMENIVGKKVGSRGDYTASEDDNLIVQGVSTDKGGLGFFGYAYYEENKDKLKLLQIDGGSGCVAPSTATIADGTYKPLSRPEFIYVKKEAATRPEVKAFVDYQLAAANSKLISEVGYVPMPEDIMMLVRKRFSDGTVGTVFANAPKGSKVKDLLEK
;
A
#
# COMPACT_ATOMS: atom_id res chain seq x y z
N SER A 1 -11.73 -1.04 10.40
CA SER A 1 -11.87 -2.44 9.96
C SER A 1 -11.69 -2.47 8.45
N ASP A 2 -10.61 -3.06 8.00
CA ASP A 2 -10.34 -3.24 6.57
C ASP A 2 -11.27 -4.31 6.00
N VAL A 3 -12.46 -3.85 5.64
CA VAL A 3 -13.37 -4.69 4.84
C VAL A 3 -12.63 -4.98 3.53
N CYS A 4 -12.41 -6.25 3.24
CA CYS A 4 -11.69 -6.68 2.04
C CYS A 4 -12.28 -5.98 0.80
N SER A 5 -11.44 -5.33 -0.01
CA SER A 5 -11.87 -4.59 -1.21
C SER A 5 -12.81 -5.39 -2.10
N SER A 6 -12.69 -6.74 -2.11
CA SER A 6 -13.56 -7.62 -2.89
C SER A 6 -15.01 -7.61 -2.41
N ASP A 7 -15.26 -7.49 -1.10
CA ASP A 7 -16.63 -7.45 -0.56
C ASP A 7 -17.24 -6.06 -0.74
N LEU A 8 -16.43 -5.01 -0.68
CA LEU A 8 -16.87 -3.66 -1.03
C LEU A 8 -17.30 -3.58 -2.49
N PHE A 9 -16.52 -4.15 -3.42
CA PHE A 9 -16.91 -4.19 -4.83
C PHE A 9 -18.17 -5.01 -5.10
N LYS A 10 -18.42 -6.09 -4.38
CA LYS A 10 -19.68 -6.84 -4.51
C LYS A 10 -20.89 -5.97 -4.19
N LYS A 11 -20.86 -5.25 -3.06
CA LYS A 11 -21.93 -4.34 -2.64
C LYS A 11 -22.08 -3.16 -3.62
N PHE A 12 -20.97 -2.58 -4.03
CA PHE A 12 -20.96 -1.48 -4.98
C PHE A 12 -21.56 -1.88 -6.32
N CYS A 13 -21.13 -3.01 -6.90
CA CYS A 13 -21.64 -3.51 -8.17
C CYS A 13 -23.09 -4.05 -8.08
N ALA A 14 -23.58 -4.35 -6.88
CA ALA A 14 -25.01 -4.62 -6.62
C ALA A 14 -25.84 -3.33 -6.49
N GLY A 15 -25.20 -2.16 -6.50
CA GLY A 15 -25.86 -0.85 -6.39
C GLY A 15 -26.22 -0.46 -4.95
N GLU A 16 -25.71 -1.18 -3.95
CA GLU A 16 -26.01 -0.92 -2.53
C GLU A 16 -25.30 0.32 -1.99
N THR A 17 -24.21 0.78 -2.63
CA THR A 17 -23.44 1.95 -2.22
C THR A 17 -23.20 2.90 -3.40
N ASP A 18 -23.15 4.18 -3.12
CA ASP A 18 -22.87 5.23 -4.12
C ASP A 18 -21.38 5.41 -4.37
N ILE A 19 -20.57 5.15 -3.35
CA ILE A 19 -19.10 5.23 -3.39
C ILE A 19 -18.53 3.96 -2.76
N SER A 20 -17.43 3.46 -3.32
CA SER A 20 -16.65 2.36 -2.76
C SER A 20 -15.17 2.73 -2.72
N ASN A 21 -14.48 2.33 -1.66
CA ASN A 21 -13.03 2.45 -1.58
C ASN A 21 -12.35 1.21 -2.19
N GLY A 22 -11.12 1.38 -2.66
CA GLY A 22 -10.31 0.28 -3.17
C GLY A 22 -8.83 0.53 -2.97
N SER A 23 -8.15 -0.39 -2.29
CA SER A 23 -6.69 -0.37 -2.10
C SER A 23 -5.94 -1.01 -3.27
N ARG A 24 -6.61 -1.20 -4.37
CA ARG A 24 -6.12 -1.71 -5.65
C ARG A 24 -7.08 -1.34 -6.78
N PRO A 25 -6.65 -1.37 -8.04
CA PRO A 25 -7.57 -1.27 -9.16
C PRO A 25 -8.64 -2.36 -9.13
N ILE A 26 -9.80 -2.05 -9.67
CA ILE A 26 -10.90 -3.01 -9.90
C ILE A 26 -10.41 -4.16 -10.78
N LYS A 27 -10.80 -5.39 -10.46
CA LYS A 27 -10.43 -6.58 -11.23
C LYS A 27 -11.43 -6.85 -12.36
N GLU A 28 -11.01 -7.59 -13.39
CA GLU A 28 -11.86 -7.95 -14.51
C GLU A 28 -13.17 -8.64 -14.07
N SER A 29 -13.09 -9.55 -13.09
CA SER A 29 -14.29 -10.20 -12.53
C SER A 29 -15.25 -9.23 -11.83
N GLU A 30 -14.75 -8.14 -11.27
CA GLU A 30 -15.55 -7.09 -10.62
C GLU A 30 -16.11 -6.12 -11.66
N ILE A 31 -15.37 -5.84 -12.73
CA ILE A 31 -15.88 -5.09 -13.90
C ILE A 31 -17.09 -5.80 -14.50
N GLU A 32 -16.98 -7.10 -14.73
CA GLU A 32 -18.08 -7.92 -15.23
C GLU A 32 -19.27 -7.98 -14.25
N LEU A 33 -18.99 -7.97 -12.94
CA LEU A 33 -20.05 -7.92 -11.92
C LEU A 33 -20.79 -6.59 -11.97
N CYS A 34 -20.09 -5.46 -12.04
CA CYS A 34 -20.69 -4.13 -12.18
C CYS A 34 -21.51 -4.02 -13.47
N LYS A 35 -20.99 -4.53 -14.59
CA LYS A 35 -21.70 -4.56 -15.88
C LYS A 35 -23.00 -5.36 -15.80
N LYS A 36 -23.00 -6.53 -15.14
CA LYS A 36 -24.21 -7.32 -14.89
C LYS A 36 -25.22 -6.59 -14.01
N GLY A 37 -24.74 -5.83 -13.02
CA GLY A 37 -25.57 -4.98 -12.16
C GLY A 37 -26.04 -3.68 -12.82
N GLY A 38 -25.61 -3.39 -14.05
CA GLY A 38 -25.92 -2.13 -14.73
C GLY A 38 -25.22 -0.91 -14.11
N ILE A 39 -24.14 -1.11 -13.35
CA ILE A 39 -23.45 -0.05 -12.64
C ILE A 39 -22.30 0.49 -13.50
N GLU A 40 -22.43 1.73 -13.96
CA GLU A 40 -21.33 2.53 -14.48
C GLU A 40 -20.66 3.29 -13.32
N TYR A 41 -19.33 3.39 -13.35
CA TYR A 41 -18.55 4.01 -12.28
C TYR A 41 -17.42 4.88 -12.82
N ILE A 42 -17.04 5.88 -12.02
CA ILE A 42 -15.88 6.73 -12.23
C ILE A 42 -14.80 6.25 -11.23
N GLU A 43 -13.66 5.81 -11.75
CA GLU A 43 -12.50 5.38 -10.95
C GLU A 43 -11.57 6.56 -10.71
N LEU A 44 -11.29 6.86 -9.45
CA LEU A 44 -10.51 8.03 -9.02
C LEU A 44 -9.40 7.58 -8.05
N PRO A 45 -8.13 7.62 -8.44
CA PRO A 45 -7.04 7.50 -7.49
C PRO A 45 -6.98 8.76 -6.63
N ILE A 46 -6.90 8.60 -5.29
CA ILE A 46 -7.00 9.74 -4.35
C ILE A 46 -5.76 9.92 -3.48
N ALA A 47 -4.97 8.88 -3.30
CA ALA A 47 -3.79 8.88 -2.45
C ALA A 47 -2.82 7.78 -2.88
N PHE A 48 -1.62 7.79 -2.31
CA PHE A 48 -0.73 6.64 -2.35
C PHE A 48 -0.58 6.06 -0.94
N ASP A 49 -0.52 4.74 -0.87
CA ASP A 49 -0.05 4.00 0.29
C ASP A 49 1.37 3.50 0.03
N GLY A 50 2.25 3.66 1.02
CA GLY A 50 3.62 3.14 0.97
C GLY A 50 3.95 2.38 2.24
N LEU A 51 4.61 1.25 2.11
CA LEU A 51 5.06 0.45 3.24
C LEU A 51 6.54 0.69 3.54
N SER A 52 6.85 0.91 4.81
CA SER A 52 8.21 0.98 5.32
C SER A 52 8.67 -0.39 5.80
N VAL A 53 9.89 -0.77 5.45
CA VAL A 53 10.62 -1.85 6.10
C VAL A 53 11.68 -1.21 6.99
N VAL A 54 11.65 -1.54 8.26
CA VAL A 54 12.46 -0.89 9.29
C VAL A 54 13.28 -1.89 10.08
N VAL A 55 14.42 -1.43 10.59
CA VAL A 55 15.27 -2.19 11.51
C VAL A 55 15.58 -1.34 12.74
N ASN A 56 16.16 -1.98 13.75
CA ASN A 56 16.66 -1.29 14.91
C ASN A 56 17.63 -0.15 14.50
N LYS A 57 17.60 0.97 15.20
CA LYS A 57 18.43 2.15 14.91
C LYS A 57 19.92 1.84 14.90
N ASP A 58 20.36 0.93 15.77
CA ASP A 58 21.77 0.52 15.90
C ASP A 58 22.20 -0.49 14.83
N ASN A 59 21.30 -0.93 13.95
CA ASN A 59 21.65 -1.83 12.84
C ASN A 59 22.54 -1.08 11.82
N ASN A 60 23.82 -1.43 11.80
CA ASN A 60 24.84 -0.78 10.97
C ASN A 60 25.21 -1.57 9.70
N PHE A 61 24.65 -2.77 9.51
CA PHE A 61 25.02 -3.68 8.42
C PHE A 61 23.97 -3.77 7.30
N ALA A 62 22.68 -3.61 7.63
CA ALA A 62 21.62 -3.60 6.63
C ALA A 62 21.22 -2.16 6.27
N SER A 63 21.34 -1.78 5.00
CA SER A 63 20.88 -0.49 4.47
C SER A 63 19.86 -0.68 3.35
N CYS A 64 19.94 -1.81 2.64
CA CYS A 64 19.05 -2.16 1.56
C CYS A 64 18.80 -3.67 1.55
N LEU A 65 17.53 -4.08 1.34
CA LEU A 65 17.17 -5.47 1.11
C LEU A 65 16.51 -5.63 -0.26
N LYS A 66 16.82 -6.75 -0.93
CA LYS A 66 16.13 -7.16 -2.15
C LYS A 66 14.76 -7.76 -1.80
N THR A 67 13.80 -7.64 -2.70
CA THR A 67 12.51 -8.33 -2.55
C THR A 67 12.66 -9.84 -2.37
N ALA A 68 13.64 -10.45 -3.02
CA ALA A 68 13.97 -11.88 -2.83
C ALA A 68 14.46 -12.20 -1.42
N GLU A 69 15.17 -11.28 -0.76
CA GLU A 69 15.63 -11.46 0.63
C GLU A 69 14.47 -11.25 1.61
N LEU A 70 13.60 -10.28 1.36
CA LEU A 70 12.36 -10.14 2.12
C LEU A 70 11.47 -11.37 2.00
N LYS A 71 11.31 -11.93 0.80
CA LYS A 71 10.61 -13.19 0.59
C LYS A 71 11.22 -14.31 1.40
N LYS A 72 12.54 -14.49 1.33
CA LYS A 72 13.28 -15.50 2.10
C LYS A 72 13.08 -15.38 3.61
N ILE A 73 12.90 -14.14 4.11
CA ILE A 73 12.63 -13.87 5.53
C ILE A 73 11.20 -14.24 5.91
N TRP A 74 10.22 -13.86 5.08
CA TRP A 74 8.82 -13.85 5.46
C TRP A 74 7.99 -15.04 4.95
N GLU A 75 8.48 -15.81 3.98
CA GLU A 75 7.74 -16.96 3.45
C GLU A 75 7.52 -18.06 4.52
N PRO A 76 6.44 -18.86 4.43
CA PRO A 76 6.16 -19.94 5.40
C PRO A 76 7.31 -20.92 5.57
N ALA A 77 8.05 -21.20 4.49
CA ALA A 77 9.19 -22.11 4.51
C ALA A 77 10.37 -21.64 5.38
N ALA A 78 10.41 -20.34 5.74
CA ALA A 78 11.43 -19.74 6.59
C ALA A 78 11.22 -20.04 8.09
N GLN A 79 10.01 -20.45 8.48
CA GLN A 79 9.66 -20.70 9.88
C GLN A 79 10.59 -21.70 10.53
N GLY A 80 11.19 -21.31 11.66
CA GLY A 80 12.16 -22.10 12.40
C GLY A 80 13.53 -22.29 11.71
N LYS A 81 13.70 -21.81 10.47
CA LYS A 81 14.93 -22.02 9.67
C LYS A 81 15.74 -20.73 9.49
N ILE A 82 15.10 -19.62 9.19
CA ILE A 82 15.76 -18.32 8.98
C ILE A 82 15.59 -17.51 10.27
N ASN A 83 16.55 -17.63 11.17
CA ASN A 83 16.51 -17.05 12.51
C ASN A 83 17.68 -16.10 12.80
N ASN A 84 18.59 -15.94 11.82
CA ASN A 84 19.76 -15.08 11.94
C ASN A 84 19.98 -14.27 10.65
N TRP A 85 20.54 -13.09 10.80
CA TRP A 85 20.81 -12.17 9.69
C TRP A 85 21.81 -12.73 8.66
N ASN A 86 22.84 -13.48 9.10
CA ASN A 86 23.80 -14.13 8.19
C ASN A 86 23.15 -15.18 7.27
N GLN A 87 21.99 -15.72 7.65
CA GLN A 87 21.21 -16.62 6.80
C GLN A 87 20.43 -15.85 5.70
N VAL A 88 20.14 -14.56 5.92
CA VAL A 88 19.48 -13.71 4.91
C VAL A 88 20.45 -13.40 3.78
N ARG A 89 21.63 -12.89 4.13
CA ARG A 89 22.71 -12.54 3.18
C ARG A 89 24.07 -12.93 3.74
N PRO A 90 24.91 -13.63 2.95
CA PRO A 90 26.32 -13.79 3.28
C PRO A 90 27.00 -12.45 3.52
N GLY A 91 27.75 -12.32 4.61
CA GLY A 91 28.40 -11.07 5.02
C GLY A 91 27.63 -10.26 6.05
N PHE A 92 26.36 -10.56 6.31
CA PHE A 92 25.67 -10.04 7.50
C PHE A 92 26.16 -10.76 8.76
N PRO A 93 26.11 -10.10 9.92
CA PRO A 93 26.59 -10.70 11.17
C PRO A 93 25.73 -11.91 11.59
N ASN A 94 26.34 -12.80 12.38
CA ASN A 94 25.61 -13.85 13.08
C ASN A 94 24.83 -13.25 14.27
N GLN A 95 23.75 -12.55 13.94
CA GLN A 95 22.88 -11.88 14.89
C GLN A 95 21.47 -12.44 14.74
N LYS A 96 20.81 -12.71 15.88
CA LYS A 96 19.42 -13.19 15.88
C LYS A 96 18.52 -12.22 15.13
N LEU A 97 17.65 -12.74 14.30
CA LEU A 97 16.65 -12.00 13.54
C LEU A 97 15.31 -12.03 14.30
N GLY A 98 14.89 -10.89 14.83
CA GLY A 98 13.56 -10.70 15.42
C GLY A 98 12.62 -10.12 14.37
N LEU A 99 11.41 -10.66 14.26
CA LEU A 99 10.44 -10.23 13.25
C LEU A 99 9.20 -9.66 13.90
N TYR A 100 8.77 -8.50 13.39
CA TYR A 100 7.65 -7.73 13.90
C TYR A 100 6.80 -7.23 12.71
N GLY A 101 5.49 -7.34 12.79
CA GLY A 101 4.64 -6.89 11.69
C GLY A 101 3.17 -6.93 12.04
N PRO A 102 2.32 -6.41 11.14
CA PRO A 102 0.87 -6.47 11.30
C PRO A 102 0.36 -7.91 11.37
N GLY A 103 -0.79 -8.09 12.01
CA GLY A 103 -1.50 -9.36 12.04
C GLY A 103 -2.21 -9.67 10.72
N THR A 104 -2.76 -10.86 10.62
CA THR A 104 -3.40 -11.38 9.39
C THR A 104 -4.67 -10.66 9.00
N ASP A 105 -5.25 -9.86 9.87
CA ASP A 105 -6.48 -9.09 9.61
C ASP A 105 -6.16 -7.68 9.03
N SER A 106 -4.88 -7.35 8.87
CA SER A 106 -4.39 -6.07 8.37
C SER A 106 -4.27 -6.04 6.84
N GLY A 107 -4.79 -4.99 6.21
CA GLY A 107 -4.57 -4.71 4.78
C GLY A 107 -3.09 -4.45 4.45
N THR A 108 -2.31 -3.93 5.39
CA THR A 108 -0.84 -3.77 5.28
C THR A 108 -0.15 -5.13 5.21
N TYR A 109 -0.56 -6.10 6.05
CA TYR A 109 -0.08 -7.47 5.98
C TYR A 109 -0.38 -8.09 4.61
N ASP A 110 -1.62 -8.05 4.17
CA ASP A 110 -2.03 -8.63 2.90
C ASP A 110 -1.25 -8.06 1.73
N TYR A 111 -1.10 -6.73 1.70
CA TYR A 111 -0.37 -6.06 0.63
C TYR A 111 1.12 -6.44 0.62
N PHE A 112 1.76 -6.46 1.78
CA PHE A 112 3.16 -6.87 1.90
C PHE A 112 3.34 -8.32 1.45
N MET A 113 2.53 -9.25 1.97
CA MET A 113 2.63 -10.67 1.63
C MET A 113 2.37 -10.92 0.15
N GLU A 114 1.35 -10.30 -0.43
CA GLU A 114 1.02 -10.47 -1.86
C GLU A 114 2.17 -10.03 -2.78
N ASN A 115 2.85 -8.95 -2.45
CA ASN A 115 3.89 -8.37 -3.29
C ASN A 115 5.30 -8.95 -3.03
N ILE A 116 5.57 -9.44 -1.83
CA ILE A 116 6.88 -9.97 -1.44
C ILE A 116 6.90 -11.50 -1.50
N VAL A 117 5.95 -12.15 -0.87
CA VAL A 117 5.93 -13.63 -0.76
C VAL A 117 5.20 -14.26 -1.94
N GLY A 118 4.03 -13.72 -2.28
CA GLY A 118 3.20 -14.16 -3.39
C GLY A 118 1.74 -14.30 -2.99
N LYS A 119 0.86 -14.20 -4.00
CA LYS A 119 -0.60 -14.29 -3.80
C LYS A 119 -0.99 -15.59 -3.14
N LYS A 120 -1.81 -15.52 -2.09
CA LYS A 120 -2.37 -16.66 -1.36
C LYS A 120 -1.34 -17.59 -0.69
N VAL A 121 -0.10 -17.14 -0.51
CA VAL A 121 0.96 -17.96 0.12
C VAL A 121 0.96 -17.77 1.64
N GLY A 122 0.70 -16.53 2.12
CA GLY A 122 0.79 -16.18 3.54
C GLY A 122 2.23 -16.00 4.04
N SER A 123 2.38 -15.90 5.35
CA SER A 123 3.67 -15.70 6.02
C SER A 123 4.04 -16.87 6.92
N ARG A 124 5.29 -16.84 7.42
CA ARG A 124 5.68 -17.61 8.61
C ARG A 124 4.83 -17.17 9.83
N GLY A 125 4.61 -18.08 10.78
CA GLY A 125 3.80 -17.81 11.98
C GLY A 125 4.61 -17.47 13.23
N ASP A 126 5.94 -17.53 13.18
CA ASP A 126 6.85 -17.32 14.33
C ASP A 126 7.42 -15.89 14.38
N TYR A 127 6.62 -14.90 14.04
CA TYR A 127 6.92 -13.48 14.23
C TYR A 127 5.99 -12.86 15.28
N THR A 128 6.36 -11.72 15.82
CA THR A 128 5.50 -10.96 16.72
C THR A 128 4.50 -10.13 15.88
N ALA A 129 3.25 -10.59 15.90
CA ALA A 129 2.15 -9.93 15.19
C ALA A 129 1.44 -8.93 16.12
N SER A 130 1.07 -7.76 15.59
CA SER A 130 0.24 -6.77 16.27
C SER A 130 -0.54 -5.92 15.27
N GLU A 131 -1.81 -5.63 15.56
CA GLU A 131 -2.60 -4.63 14.84
C GLU A 131 -2.27 -3.18 15.31
N ASP A 132 -1.53 -3.04 16.41
CA ASP A 132 -1.03 -1.75 16.89
C ASP A 132 0.42 -1.53 16.43
N ASP A 133 0.61 -0.60 15.49
CA ASP A 133 1.91 -0.24 14.95
C ASP A 133 2.87 0.27 16.03
N ASN A 134 2.38 0.83 17.15
CA ASN A 134 3.24 1.22 18.29
C ASN A 134 3.97 0.01 18.89
N LEU A 135 3.31 -1.13 18.97
CA LEU A 135 3.93 -2.36 19.47
C LEU A 135 4.99 -2.89 18.49
N ILE A 136 4.76 -2.74 17.19
CA ILE A 136 5.75 -3.08 16.16
C ILE A 136 6.98 -2.16 16.29
N VAL A 137 6.76 -0.85 16.41
CA VAL A 137 7.82 0.15 16.63
C VAL A 137 8.61 -0.17 17.90
N GLN A 138 7.94 -0.45 19.02
CA GLN A 138 8.57 -0.81 20.28
C GLN A 138 9.40 -2.08 20.13
N GLY A 139 8.85 -3.12 19.51
CA GLY A 139 9.55 -4.39 19.30
C GLY A 139 10.85 -4.18 18.51
N VAL A 140 10.78 -3.53 17.34
CA VAL A 140 11.96 -3.28 16.50
C VAL A 140 12.97 -2.37 17.20
N SER A 141 12.53 -1.32 17.91
CA SER A 141 13.43 -0.36 18.57
C SER A 141 14.19 -0.95 19.76
N THR A 142 13.64 -1.95 20.43
CA THR A 142 14.27 -2.60 21.60
C THR A 142 15.07 -3.85 21.24
N ASP A 143 14.80 -4.48 20.10
CA ASP A 143 15.52 -5.67 19.62
C ASP A 143 16.61 -5.24 18.61
N LYS A 144 17.90 -5.38 18.96
CA LYS A 144 19.02 -5.04 18.07
C LYS A 144 19.02 -5.80 16.73
N GLY A 145 18.42 -6.98 16.69
CA GLY A 145 18.25 -7.77 15.47
C GLY A 145 16.87 -7.61 14.82
N GLY A 146 16.05 -6.69 15.34
CA GLY A 146 14.68 -6.48 14.92
C GLY A 146 14.55 -5.99 13.48
N LEU A 147 13.61 -6.59 12.76
CA LEU A 147 13.10 -6.17 11.45
C LEU A 147 11.58 -6.14 11.52
N GLY A 148 10.98 -5.07 11.01
CA GLY A 148 9.53 -4.94 10.94
C GLY A 148 9.08 -4.22 9.69
N PHE A 149 7.75 -4.19 9.47
CA PHE A 149 7.14 -3.40 8.41
C PHE A 149 5.77 -2.87 8.84
N PHE A 150 5.43 -1.67 8.34
CA PHE A 150 4.17 -0.96 8.56
C PHE A 150 4.05 0.22 7.59
N GLY A 151 2.97 1.01 7.66
CA GLY A 151 2.74 2.17 6.81
C GLY A 151 3.85 3.22 6.89
N TYR A 152 4.22 3.83 5.75
CA TYR A 152 5.29 4.83 5.67
C TYR A 152 5.05 6.06 6.54
N ALA A 153 3.81 6.54 6.62
CA ALA A 153 3.51 7.71 7.47
C ALA A 153 3.80 7.43 8.94
N TYR A 154 3.55 6.22 9.39
CA TYR A 154 3.87 5.83 10.76
C TYR A 154 5.38 5.79 11.04
N TYR A 155 6.18 5.43 10.02
CA TYR A 155 7.63 5.57 10.10
C TYR A 155 8.04 7.04 10.26
N GLU A 156 7.45 7.97 9.51
CA GLU A 156 7.79 9.40 9.60
C GLU A 156 7.61 9.97 11.01
N GLU A 157 6.60 9.50 11.73
CA GLU A 157 6.35 9.88 13.13
C GLU A 157 7.34 9.25 14.13
N ASN A 158 8.03 8.18 13.75
CA ASN A 158 8.93 7.41 14.61
C ASN A 158 10.37 7.28 14.08
N LYS A 159 10.76 8.12 13.12
CA LYS A 159 12.07 8.06 12.45
C LYS A 159 13.29 8.25 13.35
N ASP A 160 13.09 8.83 14.51
CA ASP A 160 14.12 8.98 15.54
C ASP A 160 14.44 7.67 16.29
N LYS A 161 13.51 6.71 16.28
CA LYS A 161 13.61 5.41 17.00
C LYS A 161 14.09 4.28 16.11
N LEU A 162 13.91 4.40 14.79
CA LEU A 162 14.08 3.31 13.82
C LEU A 162 15.00 3.72 12.67
N LYS A 163 15.58 2.72 12.02
CA LYS A 163 16.30 2.89 10.76
C LYS A 163 15.47 2.34 9.62
N LEU A 164 15.22 3.20 8.61
CA LEU A 164 14.52 2.84 7.39
C LEU A 164 15.44 2.06 6.46
N LEU A 165 14.95 0.98 5.87
CA LEU A 165 15.65 0.25 4.82
C LEU A 165 15.21 0.73 3.43
N GLN A 166 16.17 0.78 2.52
CA GLN A 166 15.90 0.85 1.08
C GLN A 166 15.45 -0.53 0.58
N ILE A 167 14.62 -0.55 -0.45
CA ILE A 167 14.16 -1.78 -1.07
C ILE A 167 14.63 -1.82 -2.52
N ASP A 168 15.23 -2.94 -2.90
CA ASP A 168 15.56 -3.23 -4.30
C ASP A 168 14.47 -4.13 -4.90
N GLY A 169 13.58 -3.50 -5.65
CA GLY A 169 12.52 -4.16 -6.42
C GLY A 169 12.95 -4.63 -7.81
N GLY A 170 14.28 -4.65 -8.08
CA GLY A 170 14.85 -5.06 -9.36
C GLY A 170 15.47 -3.91 -10.18
N SER A 171 15.38 -2.66 -9.70
CA SER A 171 15.93 -1.47 -10.36
C SER A 171 16.95 -0.74 -9.47
N GLY A 172 17.48 -1.42 -8.46
CA GLY A 172 18.37 -0.86 -7.44
C GLY A 172 17.65 -0.47 -6.17
N CYS A 173 18.41 -0.04 -5.16
CA CYS A 173 17.92 0.31 -3.85
C CYS A 173 17.23 1.68 -3.85
N VAL A 174 15.95 1.71 -3.48
CA VAL A 174 15.16 2.93 -3.37
C VAL A 174 14.64 3.06 -1.93
N ALA A 175 14.85 4.22 -1.31
CA ALA A 175 14.26 4.53 -0.01
C ALA A 175 12.80 4.95 -0.21
N PRO A 176 11.86 4.51 0.65
CA PRO A 176 10.54 5.12 0.68
C PRO A 176 10.65 6.58 1.12
N SER A 177 9.97 7.43 0.42
CA SER A 177 9.75 8.85 0.71
C SER A 177 8.47 9.29 0.04
N THR A 178 7.90 10.40 0.45
CA THR A 178 6.74 10.98 -0.22
C THR A 178 6.96 11.08 -1.74
N ALA A 179 8.14 11.51 -2.17
CA ALA A 179 8.48 11.64 -3.59
C ALA A 179 8.54 10.29 -4.31
N THR A 180 9.29 9.30 -3.76
CA THR A 180 9.50 8.00 -4.42
C THR A 180 8.26 7.10 -4.39
N ILE A 181 7.38 7.30 -3.41
CA ILE A 181 6.06 6.67 -3.34
C ILE A 181 5.14 7.29 -4.39
N ALA A 182 5.06 8.63 -4.44
CA ALA A 182 4.18 9.36 -5.34
C ALA A 182 4.54 9.20 -6.82
N ASP A 183 5.83 9.14 -7.16
CA ASP A 183 6.29 8.95 -8.55
C ASP A 183 6.38 7.47 -8.97
N GLY A 184 6.10 6.54 -8.03
CA GLY A 184 6.09 5.11 -8.26
C GLY A 184 7.48 4.49 -8.47
N THR A 185 8.57 5.15 -8.06
CA THR A 185 9.92 4.56 -8.11
C THR A 185 10.17 3.60 -6.95
N TYR A 186 9.51 3.81 -5.80
CA TYR A 186 9.55 2.89 -4.67
C TYR A 186 8.64 1.67 -4.93
N LYS A 187 9.22 0.60 -5.45
CA LYS A 187 8.52 -0.65 -5.81
C LYS A 187 9.10 -1.85 -5.08
N PRO A 188 8.25 -2.87 -4.80
CA PRO A 188 6.81 -3.01 -5.06
C PRO A 188 5.93 -2.56 -3.90
N LEU A 189 6.46 -1.84 -2.91
CA LEU A 189 5.82 -1.52 -1.65
C LEU A 189 5.14 -0.14 -1.64
N SER A 190 4.66 0.31 -2.81
CA SER A 190 3.77 1.46 -2.93
C SER A 190 2.63 1.17 -3.90
N ARG A 191 1.43 1.71 -3.61
CA ARG A 191 0.21 1.52 -4.41
C ARG A 191 -0.66 2.76 -4.36
N PRO A 192 -1.43 3.05 -5.42
CA PRO A 192 -2.50 4.03 -5.34
C PRO A 192 -3.72 3.47 -4.60
N GLU A 193 -4.36 4.35 -3.84
CA GLU A 193 -5.66 4.13 -3.20
C GLU A 193 -6.74 4.81 -4.04
N PHE A 194 -7.90 4.19 -4.14
CA PHE A 194 -8.98 4.61 -5.05
C PHE A 194 -10.29 4.84 -4.31
N ILE A 195 -11.10 5.72 -4.90
CA ILE A 195 -12.54 5.68 -4.73
C ILE A 195 -13.21 5.40 -6.08
N TYR A 196 -14.31 4.67 -6.04
CA TYR A 196 -15.17 4.36 -7.17
C TYR A 196 -16.51 5.02 -6.93
N VAL A 197 -16.87 5.95 -7.77
CA VAL A 197 -18.12 6.72 -7.64
C VAL A 197 -19.11 6.23 -8.69
N LYS A 198 -20.29 5.80 -8.27
CA LYS A 198 -21.37 5.41 -9.19
C LYS A 198 -21.73 6.63 -10.04
N LYS A 199 -21.72 6.49 -11.37
CA LYS A 199 -21.95 7.60 -12.31
C LYS A 199 -23.25 8.33 -12.05
N GLU A 200 -24.32 7.58 -11.86
CA GLU A 200 -25.64 8.14 -11.54
C GLU A 200 -25.62 8.94 -10.23
N ALA A 201 -24.95 8.41 -9.20
CA ALA A 201 -24.82 9.09 -7.91
C ALA A 201 -23.95 10.35 -7.97
N ALA A 202 -22.96 10.41 -8.88
CA ALA A 202 -22.07 11.56 -9.05
C ALA A 202 -22.81 12.85 -9.45
N THR A 203 -24.04 12.74 -9.96
CA THR A 203 -24.89 13.90 -10.32
C THR A 203 -25.63 14.49 -9.11
N ARG A 204 -25.71 13.76 -7.99
CA ARG A 204 -26.38 14.22 -6.79
C ARG A 204 -25.50 15.24 -6.04
N PRO A 205 -26.07 16.37 -5.57
CA PRO A 205 -25.28 17.45 -4.97
C PRO A 205 -24.45 17.01 -3.76
N GLU A 206 -24.98 16.15 -2.91
CA GLU A 206 -24.30 15.65 -1.72
C GLU A 206 -23.12 14.73 -2.06
N VAL A 207 -23.27 13.86 -3.06
CA VAL A 207 -22.18 12.98 -3.52
C VAL A 207 -21.08 13.80 -4.19
N LYS A 208 -21.49 14.72 -5.07
CA LYS A 208 -20.56 15.64 -5.73
C LYS A 208 -19.77 16.47 -4.71
N ALA A 209 -20.46 17.08 -3.74
CA ALA A 209 -19.82 17.89 -2.71
C ALA A 209 -18.82 17.08 -1.87
N PHE A 210 -19.14 15.83 -1.54
CA PHE A 210 -18.24 14.94 -0.81
C PHE A 210 -16.99 14.60 -1.62
N VAL A 211 -17.15 14.24 -2.90
CA VAL A 211 -16.00 13.93 -3.77
C VAL A 211 -15.15 15.18 -4.04
N ASP A 212 -15.77 16.31 -4.34
CA ASP A 212 -15.06 17.59 -4.53
C ASP A 212 -14.27 17.98 -3.27
N TYR A 213 -14.82 17.75 -2.08
CA TYR A 213 -14.12 17.98 -0.81
C TYR A 213 -12.88 17.07 -0.68
N GLN A 214 -13.02 15.79 -0.98
CA GLN A 214 -11.88 14.85 -0.93
C GLN A 214 -10.78 15.21 -1.95
N LEU A 215 -11.17 15.68 -3.14
CA LEU A 215 -10.24 16.01 -4.21
C LEU A 215 -9.67 17.43 -4.13
N ALA A 216 -10.14 18.27 -3.19
CA ALA A 216 -9.70 19.64 -3.06
C ALA A 216 -8.24 19.73 -2.59
N ALA A 217 -7.43 20.54 -3.27
CA ALA A 217 -6.02 20.75 -2.94
C ALA A 217 -5.82 21.23 -1.47
N ALA A 218 -6.75 22.06 -0.96
CA ALA A 218 -6.73 22.54 0.42
C ALA A 218 -6.83 21.42 1.48
N ASN A 219 -7.39 20.27 1.09
CA ASN A 219 -7.62 19.14 1.99
C ASN A 219 -6.55 18.04 1.88
N SER A 220 -5.52 18.24 1.05
CA SER A 220 -4.45 17.24 0.83
C SER A 220 -3.73 16.85 2.12
N LYS A 221 -3.61 17.76 3.10
CA LYS A 221 -3.01 17.44 4.40
C LYS A 221 -3.81 16.40 5.21
N LEU A 222 -5.13 16.31 5.03
CA LEU A 222 -5.96 15.31 5.70
C LEU A 222 -5.56 13.88 5.28
N ILE A 223 -5.07 13.73 4.04
CA ILE A 223 -4.54 12.46 3.55
C ILE A 223 -3.29 12.06 4.34
N SER A 224 -2.39 13.01 4.61
CA SER A 224 -1.20 12.76 5.43
C SER A 224 -1.55 12.49 6.89
N GLU A 225 -2.55 13.19 7.45
CA GLU A 225 -3.01 13.00 8.82
C GLU A 225 -3.59 11.60 9.09
N VAL A 226 -4.11 10.92 8.05
CA VAL A 226 -4.60 9.54 8.14
C VAL A 226 -3.60 8.49 7.65
N GLY A 227 -2.36 8.91 7.41
CA GLY A 227 -1.26 7.97 7.15
C GLY A 227 -1.00 7.64 5.68
N TYR A 228 -1.65 8.32 4.74
CA TYR A 228 -1.39 8.15 3.31
C TYR A 228 -0.50 9.25 2.75
N VAL A 229 0.05 9.02 1.56
CA VAL A 229 0.84 10.01 0.83
C VAL A 229 -0.06 10.74 -0.17
N PRO A 230 -0.20 12.08 -0.07
CA PRO A 230 -0.97 12.85 -1.02
C PRO A 230 -0.43 12.72 -2.45
N MET A 231 -1.32 12.69 -3.42
CA MET A 231 -0.91 12.73 -4.81
C MET A 231 -0.42 14.13 -5.20
N PRO A 232 0.62 14.22 -6.08
CA PRO A 232 1.04 15.49 -6.69
C PRO A 232 -0.12 16.22 -7.36
N GLU A 233 -0.07 17.56 -7.32
CA GLU A 233 -1.17 18.40 -7.81
C GLU A 233 -1.46 18.22 -9.30
N ASP A 234 -0.43 17.96 -10.11
CA ASP A 234 -0.58 17.68 -11.53
C ASP A 234 -1.38 16.39 -11.79
N ILE A 235 -1.24 15.37 -10.93
CA ILE A 235 -2.07 14.16 -10.96
C ILE A 235 -3.48 14.47 -10.47
N MET A 236 -3.61 15.22 -9.37
CA MET A 236 -4.92 15.59 -8.81
C MET A 236 -5.74 16.45 -9.78
N MET A 237 -5.12 17.29 -10.61
CA MET A 237 -5.82 18.00 -11.69
C MET A 237 -6.45 17.03 -12.69
N LEU A 238 -5.76 15.97 -13.09
CA LEU A 238 -6.30 14.94 -13.99
C LEU A 238 -7.44 14.17 -13.33
N VAL A 239 -7.30 13.85 -12.03
CA VAL A 239 -8.36 13.17 -11.27
C VAL A 239 -9.62 14.03 -11.18
N ARG A 240 -9.49 15.32 -10.83
CA ARG A 240 -10.62 16.27 -10.80
C ARG A 240 -11.27 16.40 -12.17
N LYS A 241 -10.46 16.49 -13.23
CA LYS A 241 -10.97 16.54 -14.61
C LYS A 241 -11.76 15.27 -14.94
N ARG A 242 -11.24 14.07 -14.62
CA ARG A 242 -11.92 12.80 -14.83
C ARG A 242 -13.28 12.75 -14.12
N PHE A 243 -13.34 13.27 -12.89
CA PHE A 243 -14.60 13.36 -12.16
C PHE A 243 -15.58 14.37 -12.77
N SER A 244 -15.13 15.59 -13.09
CA SER A 244 -15.97 16.62 -13.69
C SER A 244 -16.52 16.24 -15.06
N ASP A 245 -15.73 15.51 -15.86
CA ASP A 245 -16.13 15.02 -17.18
C ASP A 245 -17.05 13.78 -17.09
N GLY A 246 -17.20 13.19 -15.90
CA GLY A 246 -17.96 11.95 -15.70
C GLY A 246 -17.38 10.76 -16.45
N THR A 247 -16.04 10.69 -16.59
CA THR A 247 -15.34 9.66 -17.37
C THR A 247 -15.45 8.30 -16.67
N VAL A 248 -16.23 7.41 -17.27
CA VAL A 248 -16.51 6.07 -16.68
C VAL A 248 -15.45 5.04 -17.02
N GLY A 249 -15.45 3.97 -16.22
CA GLY A 249 -14.57 2.82 -16.38
C GLY A 249 -13.21 3.01 -15.74
N THR A 250 -12.31 2.07 -16.04
CA THR A 250 -10.96 2.00 -15.45
C THR A 250 -9.88 2.17 -16.51
N VAL A 251 -8.78 2.81 -16.13
CA VAL A 251 -7.52 2.85 -16.89
C VAL A 251 -6.41 2.05 -16.19
N PHE A 252 -6.69 1.53 -14.99
CA PHE A 252 -5.70 0.87 -14.13
C PHE A 252 -5.82 -0.66 -14.13
N ALA A 253 -7.00 -1.23 -14.38
CA ALA A 253 -7.24 -2.68 -14.23
C ALA A 253 -6.29 -3.56 -15.05
N ASN A 254 -5.97 -3.16 -16.28
CA ASN A 254 -5.09 -3.91 -17.19
C ASN A 254 -3.78 -3.15 -17.47
N ALA A 255 -3.41 -2.19 -16.60
CA ALA A 255 -2.18 -1.44 -16.77
C ALA A 255 -0.94 -2.34 -16.61
N PRO A 256 0.09 -2.19 -17.44
CA PRO A 256 1.35 -2.88 -17.26
C PRO A 256 1.92 -2.62 -15.86
N LYS A 257 2.53 -3.65 -15.26
CA LYS A 257 3.18 -3.48 -13.95
C LYS A 257 4.19 -2.35 -14.00
N GLY A 258 4.08 -1.43 -13.06
CA GLY A 258 4.97 -0.29 -12.95
C GLY A 258 4.59 0.92 -13.81
N SER A 259 3.42 0.94 -14.43
CA SER A 259 2.87 2.14 -15.05
C SER A 259 2.71 3.26 -14.02
N LYS A 260 3.03 4.48 -14.42
CA LYS A 260 2.80 5.65 -13.56
C LYS A 260 1.33 6.06 -13.61
N VAL A 261 0.80 6.49 -12.48
CA VAL A 261 -0.60 6.95 -12.36
C VAL A 261 -0.89 8.06 -13.36
N LYS A 262 0.01 9.05 -13.48
CA LYS A 262 -0.12 10.16 -14.40
C LYS A 262 -0.29 9.70 -15.86
N ASP A 263 0.63 8.82 -16.32
CA ASP A 263 0.62 8.34 -17.71
C ASP A 263 -0.65 7.56 -18.07
N LEU A 264 -1.29 6.96 -17.08
CA LEU A 264 -2.56 6.25 -17.27
C LEU A 264 -3.76 7.21 -17.33
N LEU A 265 -3.74 8.29 -16.55
CA LEU A 265 -4.82 9.29 -16.53
C LEU A 265 -4.79 10.24 -17.75
N GLU A 266 -3.63 10.38 -18.40
CA GLU A 266 -3.48 11.22 -19.62
C GLU A 266 -3.96 10.53 -20.91
N LYS A 267 -4.29 9.24 -20.85
CA LYS A 267 -4.85 8.47 -22.00
C LYS A 267 -6.33 8.68 -22.15
#